data_b0f7a5547e478f4210c0ad5ad79ca8da
#
_entry.id   b0f7a5547e478f4210c0ad5ad79ca8da
#
_cell.length_a   1.000
_cell.length_b   1.000
_cell.length_c   1.000
_cell.angle_alpha   90.00
_cell.angle_beta   90.00
_cell.angle_gamma   90.00
#
_symmetry.space_group_name_H-M   'P 1'
#
loop_
_entity.id
_entity.type
_entity.pdbx_description
1 polymer ?
#
loop_
_entity_poly.entity_id
_entity_poly.type
_entity_poly.pdbx_seq_one_letter_code
_entity_poly.pdbx_strand_id
1 'polypeptide(L)'
;MDDMYLEAGPVTQFEHTHPSIKNVDAEFEQNRTPAQILADSVAAVVGSWPFIAIQSFLLVIWIAVNVMLAMQHSDKAWDPYPFILLNLALSFQAAYTGPIVMMSQNRQAEKDRRQANSDYETNIRAEAEIRVIMEHLKYQDKIIHELVSELKMLRASQHHGTDVSHTTHDHQL
;
A
#
# COMPACT_ATOMS: atom_id res chain seq x y z
N MET A 1 19.11 -36.92 -39.66
CA MET A 1 17.89 -36.34 -39.04
C MET A 1 18.32 -35.88 -37.67
N ASP A 2 18.97 -34.72 -37.62
CA ASP A 2 19.44 -34.17 -36.38
C ASP A 2 18.27 -33.60 -35.61
N ASP A 3 18.02 -34.20 -34.44
CA ASP A 3 17.11 -33.67 -33.47
C ASP A 3 17.67 -32.32 -32.97
N MET A 4 17.22 -31.28 -33.64
CA MET A 4 17.41 -29.92 -33.18
C MET A 4 16.56 -29.77 -31.89
N TYR A 5 17.15 -30.19 -30.76
CA TYR A 5 16.61 -29.85 -29.44
C TYR A 5 16.55 -28.33 -29.38
N LEU A 6 15.35 -27.80 -29.49
CA LEU A 6 15.07 -26.43 -29.06
C LEU A 6 15.52 -26.33 -27.62
N GLU A 7 16.72 -25.81 -27.39
CA GLU A 7 17.15 -25.47 -26.06
C GLU A 7 16.05 -24.62 -25.45
N ALA A 8 15.41 -25.20 -24.43
CA ALA A 8 14.40 -24.48 -23.67
C ALA A 8 15.00 -23.16 -23.22
N GLY A 9 14.46 -22.05 -23.68
CA GLY A 9 14.96 -20.73 -23.32
C GLY A 9 14.99 -20.53 -21.79
N PRO A 10 15.74 -19.56 -21.30
CA PRO A 10 16.03 -19.38 -19.88
C PRO A 10 14.78 -19.30 -18.99
N VAL A 11 13.60 -19.12 -19.54
CA VAL A 11 12.34 -18.95 -18.83
C VAL A 11 11.60 -20.25 -18.51
N THR A 12 11.86 -21.36 -19.23
CA THR A 12 11.21 -22.63 -18.94
C THR A 12 11.69 -23.30 -17.65
N GLN A 13 12.77 -22.77 -17.01
CA GLN A 13 13.30 -23.25 -15.75
C GLN A 13 12.87 -22.38 -14.55
N PHE A 14 12.08 -21.34 -14.74
CA PHE A 14 11.63 -20.46 -13.66
C PHE A 14 10.39 -21.05 -13.01
N GLU A 15 10.56 -21.71 -11.88
CA GLU A 15 9.48 -22.08 -10.97
C GLU A 15 9.03 -20.83 -10.23
N HIS A 16 7.88 -20.27 -10.62
CA HIS A 16 7.30 -19.10 -9.98
C HIS A 16 6.74 -19.46 -8.59
N THR A 17 7.59 -19.52 -7.60
CA THR A 17 7.16 -19.64 -6.21
C THR A 17 6.87 -18.24 -5.70
N HIS A 18 5.61 -17.84 -5.75
CA HIS A 18 5.16 -16.59 -5.13
C HIS A 18 4.99 -16.82 -3.63
N PRO A 19 5.87 -16.30 -2.76
CA PRO A 19 5.59 -16.31 -1.33
C PRO A 19 4.33 -15.48 -1.10
N SER A 20 3.41 -16.02 -0.30
CA SER A 20 2.15 -15.35 0.04
C SER A 20 2.43 -13.92 0.54
N ILE A 21 1.69 -12.95 0.02
CA ILE A 21 1.78 -11.56 0.47
C ILE A 21 1.45 -11.55 1.96
N LYS A 22 2.42 -11.18 2.81
CA LYS A 22 2.21 -11.03 4.24
C LYS A 22 1.20 -9.92 4.47
N ASN A 23 0.07 -10.27 5.07
CA ASN A 23 -0.89 -9.26 5.50
C ASN A 23 -0.39 -8.62 6.80
N VAL A 24 0.42 -7.55 6.65
CA VAL A 24 1.03 -6.80 7.74
C VAL A 24 -0.02 -6.26 8.70
N ASP A 25 -1.19 -5.86 8.18
CA ASP A 25 -2.31 -5.36 8.98
C ASP A 25 -2.87 -6.43 9.92
N ALA A 26 -3.09 -7.63 9.43
CA ALA A 26 -3.63 -8.72 10.25
C ALA A 26 -2.66 -9.14 11.36
N GLU A 27 -1.36 -9.21 11.06
CA GLU A 27 -0.33 -9.54 12.05
C GLU A 27 -0.21 -8.43 13.12
N PHE A 28 -0.31 -7.16 12.71
CA PHE A 28 -0.23 -6.02 13.61
C PHE A 28 -1.45 -5.92 14.53
N GLU A 29 -2.63 -6.29 14.04
CA GLU A 29 -3.86 -6.29 14.83
C GLU A 29 -3.93 -7.42 15.85
N GLN A 30 -3.41 -8.61 15.53
CA GLN A 30 -3.40 -9.75 16.44
C GLN A 30 -2.53 -9.52 17.69
N ASN A 31 -1.53 -8.67 17.62
CA ASN A 31 -0.58 -8.41 18.70
C ASN A 31 -0.94 -7.19 19.57
N ARG A 32 -2.20 -6.70 19.52
CA ARG A 32 -2.65 -5.55 20.31
C ARG A 32 -2.77 -5.89 21.78
N THR A 33 -2.15 -5.08 22.63
CA THR A 33 -2.40 -5.12 24.08
C THR A 33 -3.71 -4.40 24.42
N PRO A 34 -4.41 -4.79 25.51
CA PRO A 34 -5.61 -4.08 25.97
C PRO A 34 -5.40 -2.58 26.22
N ALA A 35 -4.22 -2.19 26.71
CA ALA A 35 -3.85 -0.79 26.91
C ALA A 35 -3.76 -0.01 25.60
N GLN A 36 -3.25 -0.64 24.53
CA GLN A 36 -3.18 -0.02 23.22
C GLN A 36 -4.58 0.17 22.60
N ILE A 37 -5.46 -0.81 22.75
CA ILE A 37 -6.86 -0.72 22.28
C ILE A 37 -7.57 0.45 23.00
N LEU A 38 -7.36 0.57 24.30
CA LEU A 38 -7.92 1.66 25.08
C LEU A 38 -7.38 3.01 24.62
N ALA A 39 -6.06 3.13 24.43
CA ALA A 39 -5.43 4.38 23.97
C ALA A 39 -5.96 4.82 22.59
N ASP A 40 -6.10 3.88 21.66
CA ASP A 40 -6.66 4.17 20.32
C ASP A 40 -8.13 4.61 20.39
N SER A 41 -8.93 3.95 21.25
CA SER A 41 -10.33 4.32 21.46
C SER A 41 -10.46 5.72 22.05
N VAL A 42 -9.66 6.04 23.07
CA VAL A 42 -9.63 7.37 23.67
C VAL A 42 -9.19 8.42 22.66
N ALA A 43 -8.11 8.16 21.90
CA ALA A 43 -7.63 9.08 20.88
C ALA A 43 -8.69 9.35 19.79
N ALA A 44 -9.38 8.30 19.33
CA ALA A 44 -10.44 8.40 18.33
C ALA A 44 -11.64 9.23 18.85
N VAL A 45 -12.05 9.02 20.09
CA VAL A 45 -13.16 9.76 20.70
C VAL A 45 -12.78 11.23 20.90
N VAL A 46 -11.64 11.50 21.52
CA VAL A 46 -11.19 12.88 21.85
C VAL A 46 -10.89 13.68 20.59
N GLY A 47 -10.40 13.04 19.53
CA GLY A 47 -10.17 13.67 18.23
C GLY A 47 -11.41 13.84 17.35
N SER A 48 -12.62 13.48 17.85
CA SER A 48 -13.84 13.55 17.06
C SER A 48 -14.56 14.87 17.18
N TRP A 49 -15.16 15.36 16.09
CA TRP A 49 -16.00 16.56 16.09
C TRP A 49 -17.17 16.50 17.08
N PRO A 50 -17.90 15.38 17.22
CA PRO A 50 -18.97 15.27 18.20
C PRO A 50 -18.47 15.47 19.65
N PHE A 51 -17.31 14.90 19.98
CA PHE A 51 -16.71 15.08 21.31
C PHE A 51 -16.43 16.55 21.60
N ILE A 52 -15.79 17.26 20.64
CA ILE A 52 -15.46 18.69 20.80
C ILE A 52 -16.74 19.51 21.00
N ALA A 53 -17.78 19.25 20.20
CA ALA A 53 -19.05 19.95 20.30
C ALA A 53 -19.74 19.70 21.65
N ILE A 54 -19.84 18.44 22.08
CA ILE A 54 -20.46 18.05 23.35
C ILE A 54 -19.68 18.65 24.53
N GLN A 55 -18.37 18.54 24.52
CA GLN A 55 -17.52 19.10 25.56
C GLN A 55 -17.66 20.62 25.65
N SER A 56 -17.61 21.33 24.53
CA SER A 56 -17.82 22.78 24.50
C SER A 56 -19.19 23.18 25.04
N PHE A 57 -20.22 22.44 24.68
CA PHE A 57 -21.58 22.67 25.19
C PHE A 57 -21.68 22.45 26.70
N LEU A 58 -21.09 21.38 27.23
CA LEU A 58 -21.04 21.10 28.66
C LEU A 58 -20.29 22.19 29.43
N LEU A 59 -19.18 22.71 28.88
CA LEU A 59 -18.43 23.82 29.47
C LEU A 59 -19.27 25.08 29.56
N VAL A 60 -19.99 25.44 28.50
CA VAL A 60 -20.88 26.60 28.51
C VAL A 60 -21.99 26.43 29.53
N ILE A 61 -22.62 25.25 29.61
CA ILE A 61 -23.63 24.97 30.63
C ILE A 61 -23.04 25.09 32.06
N TRP A 62 -21.86 24.50 32.31
CA TRP A 62 -21.19 24.56 33.61
C TRP A 62 -21.01 26.00 34.08
N ILE A 63 -20.40 26.81 33.22
CA ILE A 63 -20.19 28.24 33.50
C ILE A 63 -21.51 28.96 33.73
N ALA A 64 -22.49 28.79 32.83
CA ALA A 64 -23.78 29.45 32.94
C ALA A 64 -24.50 29.13 34.27
N VAL A 65 -24.55 27.84 34.64
CA VAL A 65 -25.22 27.38 35.86
C VAL A 65 -24.51 27.97 37.10
N ASN A 66 -23.18 27.91 37.16
CA ASN A 66 -22.47 28.46 38.31
C ASN A 66 -22.58 29.98 38.44
N VAL A 67 -22.56 30.70 37.31
CA VAL A 67 -22.81 32.17 37.31
C VAL A 67 -24.23 32.50 37.76
N MET A 68 -25.23 31.78 37.27
CA MET A 68 -26.63 32.00 37.68
C MET A 68 -26.85 31.72 39.18
N LEU A 69 -26.27 30.63 39.67
CA LEU A 69 -26.34 30.28 41.09
C LEU A 69 -25.65 31.32 41.96
N ALA A 70 -24.46 31.79 41.55
CA ALA A 70 -23.73 32.83 42.24
C ALA A 70 -24.46 34.18 42.29
N MET A 71 -25.20 34.52 41.24
CA MET A 71 -26.02 35.75 41.16
C MET A 71 -27.27 35.67 42.05
N GLN A 72 -27.89 34.50 42.16
CA GLN A 72 -29.09 34.32 42.99
C GLN A 72 -28.80 34.10 44.47
N HIS A 73 -27.78 33.27 44.79
CA HIS A 73 -27.39 32.93 46.14
C HIS A 73 -25.90 32.59 46.11
N SER A 74 -25.04 33.47 46.62
CA SER A 74 -23.60 33.27 46.62
C SER A 74 -23.13 31.97 47.31
N ASP A 75 -23.92 31.47 48.28
CA ASP A 75 -23.59 30.24 49.05
C ASP A 75 -23.96 28.91 48.31
N LYS A 76 -24.65 29.01 47.19
CA LYS A 76 -25.14 27.84 46.44
C LYS A 76 -24.26 27.49 45.18
N ALA A 77 -23.43 28.42 44.77
CA ALA A 77 -22.51 28.14 43.68
C ALA A 77 -21.40 27.18 44.15
N TRP A 78 -21.28 26.03 43.53
CA TRP A 78 -20.29 25.01 43.88
C TRP A 78 -18.90 25.27 43.28
N ASP A 79 -18.84 26.02 42.14
CA ASP A 79 -17.59 26.43 41.50
C ASP A 79 -17.69 27.91 41.05
N PRO A 80 -17.72 28.87 42.03
CA PRO A 80 -17.80 30.28 41.69
C PRO A 80 -16.53 30.78 41.02
N TYR A 81 -16.62 31.90 40.32
CA TYR A 81 -15.46 32.56 39.73
C TYR A 81 -14.29 32.60 40.75
N PRO A 82 -13.09 32.15 40.41
CA PRO A 82 -12.53 31.92 39.07
C PRO A 82 -12.62 30.48 38.53
N PHE A 83 -13.63 29.67 38.86
CA PHE A 83 -13.89 28.33 38.34
C PHE A 83 -12.73 27.33 38.57
N ILE A 84 -12.30 27.21 39.83
CA ILE A 84 -11.14 26.42 40.25
C ILE A 84 -11.34 24.93 39.91
N LEU A 85 -12.54 24.41 40.21
CA LEU A 85 -12.87 23.00 39.95
C LEU A 85 -12.89 22.69 38.45
N LEU A 86 -13.47 23.58 37.65
CA LEU A 86 -13.48 23.46 36.18
C LEU A 86 -12.05 23.46 35.63
N ASN A 87 -11.21 24.41 36.10
CA ASN A 87 -9.83 24.54 35.67
C ASN A 87 -9.02 23.29 36.05
N LEU A 88 -9.23 22.75 37.24
CA LEU A 88 -8.60 21.51 37.70
C LEU A 88 -9.01 20.33 36.81
N ALA A 89 -10.33 20.19 36.53
CA ALA A 89 -10.84 19.10 35.67
C ALA A 89 -10.26 19.16 34.24
N LEU A 90 -10.22 20.34 33.64
CA LEU A 90 -9.66 20.53 32.31
C LEU A 90 -8.14 20.29 32.27
N SER A 91 -7.42 20.74 33.29
CA SER A 91 -5.96 20.51 33.39
C SER A 91 -5.65 19.03 33.57
N PHE A 92 -6.42 18.32 34.39
CA PHE A 92 -6.32 16.87 34.54
C PHE A 92 -6.59 16.16 33.23
N GLN A 93 -7.69 16.49 32.56
CA GLN A 93 -8.03 15.93 31.23
C GLN A 93 -6.88 16.15 30.22
N ALA A 94 -6.36 17.37 30.14
CA ALA A 94 -5.28 17.70 29.21
C ALA A 94 -4.00 16.90 29.51
N ALA A 95 -3.63 16.77 30.82
CA ALA A 95 -2.45 16.05 31.24
C ALA A 95 -2.44 14.56 30.83
N TYR A 96 -3.61 13.91 30.79
CA TYR A 96 -3.72 12.51 30.38
C TYR A 96 -3.99 12.33 28.90
N THR A 97 -4.76 13.22 28.28
CA THR A 97 -5.09 13.14 26.86
C THR A 97 -3.84 13.21 25.98
N GLY A 98 -2.91 14.12 26.28
CA GLY A 98 -1.67 14.28 25.52
C GLY A 98 -0.85 12.99 25.39
N PRO A 99 -0.39 12.38 26.48
CA PRO A 99 0.34 11.12 26.43
C PRO A 99 -0.42 9.97 25.78
N ILE A 100 -1.74 9.85 26.03
CA ILE A 100 -2.57 8.79 25.42
C ILE A 100 -2.62 8.94 23.89
N VAL A 101 -2.84 10.15 23.39
CA VAL A 101 -2.82 10.43 21.95
C VAL A 101 -1.45 10.16 21.36
N MET A 102 -0.36 10.54 22.04
CA MET A 102 1.00 10.23 21.59
C MET A 102 1.27 8.72 21.49
N MET A 103 0.76 7.91 22.44
CA MET A 103 0.87 6.45 22.34
C MET A 103 0.17 5.89 21.10
N SER A 104 -1.03 6.38 20.79
CA SER A 104 -1.77 5.99 19.59
C SER A 104 -1.04 6.42 18.32
N GLN A 105 -0.53 7.66 18.26
CA GLN A 105 0.25 8.16 17.12
C GLN A 105 1.54 7.39 16.90
N ASN A 106 2.29 7.07 17.97
CA ASN A 106 3.51 6.26 17.86
C ASN A 106 3.21 4.86 17.30
N ARG A 107 2.09 4.27 17.71
CA ARG A 107 1.67 2.98 17.19
C ARG A 107 1.28 3.07 15.70
N GLN A 108 0.56 4.11 15.32
CA GLN A 108 0.22 4.34 13.91
C GLN A 108 1.49 4.55 13.07
N ALA A 109 2.44 5.32 13.54
CA ALA A 109 3.71 5.53 12.87
C ALA A 109 4.51 4.22 12.70
N GLU A 110 4.49 3.33 13.69
CA GLU A 110 5.13 2.01 13.59
C GLU A 110 4.43 1.12 12.56
N LYS A 111 3.09 1.15 12.51
CA LYS A 111 2.29 0.45 11.50
C LYS A 111 2.64 0.95 10.10
N ASP A 112 2.64 2.26 9.90
CA ASP A 112 2.93 2.90 8.60
C ASP A 112 4.36 2.56 8.14
N ARG A 113 5.33 2.53 9.08
CA ARG A 113 6.70 2.14 8.77
C ARG A 113 6.81 0.68 8.32
N ARG A 114 6.08 -0.24 8.97
CA ARG A 114 6.07 -1.66 8.57
C ARG A 114 5.41 -1.84 7.21
N GLN A 115 4.33 -1.11 6.96
CA GLN A 115 3.67 -1.12 5.67
C GLN A 115 4.61 -0.61 4.58
N ALA A 116 5.28 0.52 4.78
CA ALA A 116 6.24 1.06 3.83
C ALA A 116 7.41 0.09 3.53
N ASN A 117 7.91 -0.63 4.54
CA ASN A 117 8.93 -1.65 4.33
C ASN A 117 8.40 -2.83 3.49
N SER A 118 7.18 -3.29 3.76
CA SER A 118 6.54 -4.37 2.99
C SER A 118 6.30 -3.97 1.54
N ASP A 119 5.86 -2.73 1.31
CA ASP A 119 5.65 -2.18 -0.04
C ASP A 119 6.99 -2.06 -0.79
N TYR A 120 8.05 -1.62 -0.10
CA TYR A 120 9.40 -1.57 -0.67
C TYR A 120 9.91 -2.96 -1.09
N GLU A 121 9.77 -3.97 -0.21
CA GLU A 121 10.14 -5.35 -0.56
C GLU A 121 9.35 -5.89 -1.76
N THR A 122 8.05 -5.58 -1.81
CA THR A 122 7.18 -5.97 -2.93
C THR A 122 7.60 -5.31 -4.22
N ASN A 123 7.96 -4.02 -4.20
CA ASN A 123 8.44 -3.30 -5.36
C ASN A 123 9.78 -3.84 -5.89
N ILE A 124 10.72 -4.18 -5.01
CA ILE A 124 11.99 -4.80 -5.43
C ILE A 124 11.74 -6.15 -6.13
N ARG A 125 10.82 -6.96 -5.60
CA ARG A 125 10.47 -8.25 -6.23
C ARG A 125 9.83 -8.03 -7.59
N ALA A 126 8.87 -7.10 -7.67
CA ALA A 126 8.22 -6.77 -8.94
C ALA A 126 9.22 -6.27 -9.99
N GLU A 127 10.21 -5.45 -9.60
CA GLU A 127 11.29 -5.03 -10.49
C GLU A 127 12.12 -6.20 -10.99
N ALA A 128 12.45 -7.15 -10.12
CA ALA A 128 13.20 -8.35 -10.50
C ALA A 128 12.41 -9.23 -11.48
N GLU A 129 11.11 -9.43 -11.24
CA GLU A 129 10.22 -10.17 -12.14
C GLU A 129 10.09 -9.49 -13.51
N ILE A 130 9.92 -8.17 -13.53
CA ILE A 130 9.87 -7.39 -14.78
C ILE A 130 11.18 -7.55 -15.57
N ARG A 131 12.32 -7.58 -14.90
CA ARG A 131 13.62 -7.78 -15.56
C ARG A 131 13.68 -9.14 -16.26
N VAL A 132 13.22 -10.20 -15.62
CA VAL A 132 13.14 -11.54 -16.21
C VAL A 132 12.21 -11.56 -17.42
N ILE A 133 11.03 -10.91 -17.32
CA ILE A 133 10.09 -10.80 -18.45
C ILE A 133 10.73 -10.04 -19.61
N MET A 134 11.46 -8.98 -19.36
CA MET A 134 12.17 -8.21 -20.39
C MET A 134 13.26 -9.02 -21.09
N GLU A 135 14.00 -9.86 -20.36
CA GLU A 135 14.98 -10.77 -20.96
C GLU A 135 14.31 -11.83 -21.84
N HIS A 136 13.18 -12.35 -21.38
CA HIS A 136 12.39 -13.30 -22.17
C HIS A 136 11.87 -12.68 -23.46
N LEU A 137 11.32 -11.48 -23.41
CA LEU A 137 10.87 -10.76 -24.58
C LEU A 137 12.00 -10.52 -25.59
N LYS A 138 13.18 -10.10 -25.13
CA LYS A 138 14.36 -9.94 -25.98
C LYS A 138 14.77 -11.25 -26.67
N TYR A 139 14.69 -12.37 -25.96
CA TYR A 139 14.98 -13.68 -26.52
C TYR A 139 13.96 -14.07 -27.59
N GLN A 140 12.67 -13.83 -27.35
CA GLN A 140 11.60 -14.06 -28.33
C GLN A 140 11.79 -13.20 -29.58
N ASP A 141 12.12 -11.92 -29.42
CA ASP A 141 12.38 -11.02 -30.53
C ASP A 141 13.55 -11.52 -31.39
N LYS A 142 14.60 -12.04 -30.78
CA LYS A 142 15.73 -12.65 -31.53
C LYS A 142 15.29 -13.84 -32.37
N ILE A 143 14.52 -14.78 -31.79
CA ILE A 143 13.99 -15.94 -32.51
C ILE A 143 13.10 -15.52 -33.67
N ILE A 144 12.22 -14.54 -33.45
CA ILE A 144 11.34 -14.02 -34.49
C ILE A 144 12.16 -13.42 -35.64
N HIS A 145 13.21 -12.66 -35.35
CA HIS A 145 14.09 -12.10 -36.38
C HIS A 145 14.82 -13.19 -37.18
N GLU A 146 15.31 -14.23 -36.52
CA GLU A 146 15.96 -15.38 -37.16
C GLU A 146 14.97 -16.10 -38.11
N LEU A 147 13.77 -16.42 -37.61
CA LEU A 147 12.73 -17.06 -38.40
C LEU A 147 12.31 -16.21 -39.62
N VAL A 148 12.15 -14.91 -39.46
CA VAL A 148 11.82 -13.99 -40.54
C VAL A 148 12.94 -13.96 -41.59
N SER A 149 14.22 -14.00 -41.15
CA SER A 149 15.36 -14.03 -42.06
C SER A 149 15.43 -15.34 -42.89
N GLU A 150 15.18 -16.49 -42.24
CA GLU A 150 15.12 -17.79 -42.92
C GLU A 150 13.98 -17.88 -43.91
N LEU A 151 12.78 -17.40 -43.53
CA LEU A 151 11.63 -17.32 -44.46
C LEU A 151 11.93 -16.46 -45.67
N LYS A 152 12.64 -15.34 -45.51
CA LYS A 152 13.04 -14.50 -46.65
C LYS A 152 14.02 -15.22 -47.56
N MET A 153 14.99 -15.98 -47.05
CA MET A 153 15.94 -16.76 -47.81
C MET A 153 15.27 -17.90 -48.56
N LEU A 154 14.36 -18.64 -47.91
CA LEU A 154 13.57 -19.70 -48.56
C LEU A 154 12.71 -19.17 -49.69
N ARG A 155 12.08 -18.01 -49.49
CA ARG A 155 11.25 -17.37 -50.53
C ARG A 155 12.09 -16.89 -51.72
N ALA A 156 13.28 -16.38 -51.49
CA ALA A 156 14.22 -15.98 -52.52
C ALA A 156 14.71 -17.20 -53.33
N SER A 157 14.99 -18.34 -52.71
CA SER A 157 15.40 -19.56 -53.37
C SER A 157 14.29 -20.17 -54.23
N GLN A 158 13.02 -20.10 -53.77
CA GLN A 158 11.86 -20.54 -54.60
C GLN A 158 11.67 -19.68 -55.83
N HIS A 159 11.84 -18.35 -55.75
CA HIS A 159 11.76 -17.47 -56.91
C HIS A 159 12.86 -17.75 -57.94
N HIS A 160 14.05 -18.09 -57.52
CA HIS A 160 15.16 -18.42 -58.42
C HIS A 160 14.95 -19.77 -59.12
N GLY A 161 14.32 -20.75 -58.43
CA GLY A 161 13.97 -22.05 -59.01
C GLY A 161 12.90 -21.99 -60.08
N THR A 162 11.97 -21.05 -60.00
CA THR A 162 10.91 -20.88 -61.02
C THR A 162 11.41 -20.18 -62.27
N ASP A 163 12.38 -19.25 -62.19
CA ASP A 163 12.97 -18.60 -63.38
C ASP A 163 13.87 -19.55 -64.21
N VAL A 164 14.55 -20.49 -63.56
CA VAL A 164 15.40 -21.47 -64.25
C VAL A 164 14.55 -22.52 -65.02
N SER A 165 13.35 -22.84 -64.58
CA SER A 165 12.45 -23.80 -65.26
C SER A 165 11.76 -23.19 -66.48
N HIS A 166 11.61 -21.89 -66.56
CA HIS A 166 11.02 -21.22 -67.72
C HIS A 166 12.01 -21.00 -68.85
N THR A 167 13.32 -20.88 -68.57
CA THR A 167 14.33 -20.68 -69.64
C THR A 167 14.77 -21.95 -70.32
N THR A 168 14.48 -23.16 -69.82
CA THR A 168 14.80 -24.44 -70.48
C THR A 168 13.76 -24.96 -71.44
N HIS A 169 12.57 -24.33 -71.48
CA HIS A 169 11.50 -24.77 -72.45
C HIS A 169 11.48 -23.98 -73.71
N ASP A 170 12.24 -22.90 -73.89
CA ASP A 170 12.26 -22.08 -75.09
C ASP A 170 13.39 -22.41 -76.11
N HIS A 171 14.17 -23.46 -75.81
CA HIS A 171 15.27 -23.87 -76.73
C HIS A 171 15.04 -25.23 -77.45
N GLN A 172 13.76 -25.71 -77.51
CA GLN A 172 13.43 -26.88 -78.40
C GLN A 172 12.21 -26.56 -79.27
N LEU A 173 12.40 -25.76 -80.30
CA LEU A 173 11.59 -25.74 -81.52
C LEU A 173 12.51 -25.35 -82.67
#